data_a47446d7ebf2ab250f720aef94b75932
#
_entry.id   a47446d7ebf2ab250f720aef94b75932
#
_cell.length_a   1.000
_cell.length_b   1.000
_cell.length_c   1.000
_cell.angle_alpha   90.00
_cell.angle_beta   90.00
_cell.angle_gamma   90.00
#
_symmetry.space_group_name_H-M   'P 1'
#
loop_
_entity.id
_entity.type
_entity.pdbx_description
1 polymer ?
#
loop_
_entity_poly.entity_id
_entity_poly.type
_entity_poly.pdbx_seq_one_letter_code
_entity_poly.pdbx_strand_id
1 'polypeptide(L)'
;MRPLPSVVALVAVVLCFAAAGPRAGAAGVATNLHIAAFVEVFANGAPAEVRCPDSLEEWSLDLGEPLAPEEIYGRTFTGTNVVEFRWDLCPILDDLSGSSADDTTKALAVLTLIHESYHVRHWSWRLNEARVECQAIRHFRVGVQVLGGSQQLADRLLPFGLEWHDRIARDRAYYLASCEVPR
;
A
#
# COMPACT_ATOMS: atom_id res chain seq x y z
N MET A 1 7.47 -1.27 -46.72
CA MET A 1 7.49 -1.56 -45.28
C MET A 1 7.07 -0.29 -44.56
N ARG A 2 5.84 -0.24 -44.04
CA ARG A 2 5.32 0.89 -43.25
C ARG A 2 5.56 0.57 -41.78
N PRO A 3 6.10 1.47 -40.99
CA PRO A 3 6.17 1.24 -39.53
C PRO A 3 4.77 1.33 -38.93
N LEU A 4 4.45 0.37 -38.08
CA LEU A 4 3.25 0.37 -37.24
C LEU A 4 3.40 1.48 -36.17
N PRO A 5 2.35 2.23 -35.89
CA PRO A 5 2.38 3.20 -34.81
C PRO A 5 2.44 2.46 -33.47
N SER A 6 3.45 2.76 -32.68
CA SER A 6 3.53 2.37 -31.27
C SER A 6 2.37 3.02 -30.53
N VAL A 7 1.43 2.22 -30.09
CA VAL A 7 0.39 2.65 -29.15
C VAL A 7 1.10 2.80 -27.80
N VAL A 8 1.52 4.02 -27.52
CA VAL A 8 1.90 4.40 -26.16
C VAL A 8 0.60 4.46 -25.37
N ALA A 9 0.32 3.41 -24.62
CA ALA A 9 -0.72 3.44 -23.62
C ALA A 9 -0.28 4.41 -22.52
N LEU A 10 -0.77 5.63 -22.62
CA LEU A 10 -0.65 6.65 -21.59
C LEU A 10 -1.60 6.22 -20.46
N VAL A 11 -1.08 5.44 -19.50
CA VAL A 11 -1.79 5.20 -18.24
C VAL A 11 -1.68 6.50 -17.45
N ALA A 12 -2.68 7.36 -17.64
CA ALA A 12 -2.86 8.52 -16.81
C ALA A 12 -3.26 8.03 -15.41
N VAL A 13 -2.35 8.15 -14.46
CA VAL A 13 -2.70 8.11 -13.04
C VAL A 13 -3.56 9.35 -12.80
N VAL A 14 -4.86 9.19 -12.96
CA VAL A 14 -5.83 10.21 -12.55
C VAL A 14 -5.85 10.16 -11.04
N LEU A 15 -5.08 11.05 -10.42
CA LEU A 15 -5.28 11.42 -9.03
C LEU A 15 -6.68 12.01 -8.94
N CYS A 16 -7.65 11.17 -8.59
CA CYS A 16 -9.00 11.64 -8.29
C CYS A 16 -8.92 12.53 -7.05
N PHE A 17 -8.77 13.83 -7.27
CA PHE A 17 -9.09 14.84 -6.28
C PHE A 17 -10.61 14.86 -6.12
N ALA A 18 -11.17 13.81 -5.55
CA ALA A 18 -12.50 13.90 -5.01
C ALA A 18 -12.38 14.81 -3.79
N ALA A 19 -12.80 16.06 -3.94
CA ALA A 19 -13.19 16.88 -2.80
C ALA A 19 -14.35 16.14 -2.15
N ALA A 20 -14.05 15.18 -1.28
CA ALA A 20 -15.04 14.47 -0.51
C ALA A 20 -15.55 15.44 0.54
N GLY A 21 -16.64 16.13 0.20
CA GLY A 21 -17.52 16.67 1.22
C GLY A 21 -17.93 15.51 2.15
N PRO A 22 -18.31 15.79 3.41
CA PRO A 22 -18.69 14.75 4.35
C PRO A 22 -19.86 13.95 3.77
N ARG A 23 -19.59 12.75 3.25
CA ARG A 23 -20.62 11.79 2.89
C ARG A 23 -21.19 11.23 4.18
N ALA A 24 -22.39 11.67 4.49
CA ALA A 24 -23.21 11.04 5.52
C ALA A 24 -23.48 9.58 5.10
N GLY A 25 -23.08 8.62 5.96
CA GLY A 25 -23.71 7.33 6.08
C GLY A 25 -23.22 6.22 5.17
N ALA A 26 -21.92 5.93 5.15
CA ALA A 26 -21.53 4.53 4.99
C ALA A 26 -21.69 3.86 6.35
N ALA A 27 -22.46 2.77 6.44
CA ALA A 27 -22.47 1.90 7.60
C ALA A 27 -21.00 1.59 7.93
N GLY A 28 -20.54 1.97 9.13
CA GLY A 28 -19.13 2.19 9.40
C GLY A 28 -18.28 0.96 9.13
N VAL A 29 -17.38 1.07 8.18
CA VAL A 29 -16.22 0.19 8.11
C VAL A 29 -15.52 0.30 9.44
N ALA A 30 -15.40 -0.80 10.16
CA ALA A 30 -14.80 -0.79 11.49
C ALA A 30 -13.32 -0.37 11.38
N THR A 31 -12.91 0.59 12.19
CA THR A 31 -11.50 0.95 12.30
C THR A 31 -10.71 -0.22 12.88
N ASN A 32 -9.73 -0.72 12.15
CA ASN A 32 -8.82 -1.73 12.65
C ASN A 32 -7.75 -1.08 13.53
N LEU A 33 -7.94 -1.14 14.86
CA LEU A 33 -7.05 -0.50 15.83
C LEU A 33 -5.65 -1.11 15.87
N HIS A 34 -5.51 -2.39 15.59
CA HIS A 34 -4.21 -3.06 15.57
C HIS A 34 -3.36 -2.55 14.39
N ILE A 35 -3.94 -2.55 13.19
CA ILE A 35 -3.25 -2.04 12.00
C ILE A 35 -3.04 -0.52 12.11
N ALA A 36 -3.98 0.23 12.70
CA ALA A 36 -3.84 1.67 12.93
C ALA A 36 -2.62 1.99 13.80
N ALA A 37 -2.40 1.25 14.89
CA ALA A 37 -1.23 1.43 15.74
C ALA A 37 0.08 1.21 14.97
N PHE A 38 0.10 0.28 14.02
CA PHE A 38 1.25 0.04 13.16
C PHE A 38 1.47 1.22 12.18
N VAL A 39 0.42 1.70 11.54
CA VAL A 39 0.51 2.89 10.66
C VAL A 39 1.09 4.07 11.44
N GLU A 40 0.64 4.30 12.67
CA GLU A 40 1.15 5.38 13.52
C GLU A 40 2.64 5.26 13.82
N VAL A 41 3.18 4.05 14.01
CA VAL A 41 4.62 3.84 14.20
C VAL A 41 5.41 4.36 13.00
N PHE A 42 5.02 4.00 11.77
CA PHE A 42 5.68 4.48 10.55
C PHE A 42 5.32 5.91 10.19
N ALA A 43 4.15 6.38 10.60
CA ALA A 43 3.72 7.77 10.45
C ALA A 43 4.35 8.72 11.48
N ASN A 44 5.33 8.27 12.29
CA ASN A 44 6.01 9.04 13.31
C ASN A 44 5.08 9.60 14.40
N GLY A 45 4.12 8.78 14.81
CA GLY A 45 3.12 9.10 15.84
C GLY A 45 1.94 9.94 15.34
N ALA A 46 1.83 10.17 14.03
CA ALA A 46 0.62 10.80 13.49
C ALA A 46 -0.55 9.82 13.60
N PRO A 47 -1.68 10.20 14.22
CA PRO A 47 -2.83 9.30 14.37
C PRO A 47 -3.38 8.91 12.99
N ALA A 48 -3.76 7.65 12.85
CA ALA A 48 -4.32 7.11 11.61
C ALA A 48 -5.66 6.41 11.88
N GLU A 49 -6.59 6.57 10.95
CA GLU A 49 -7.80 5.76 10.84
C GLU A 49 -7.56 4.72 9.75
N VAL A 50 -7.63 3.43 10.12
CA VAL A 50 -7.44 2.34 9.16
C VAL A 50 -8.77 1.68 8.87
N ARG A 51 -9.10 1.57 7.60
CA ARG A 51 -10.31 0.94 7.09
C ARG A 51 -9.96 -0.35 6.37
N CYS A 52 -10.75 -1.38 6.66
CA CYS A 52 -10.66 -2.68 6.04
C CYS A 52 -12.05 -3.02 5.49
N PRO A 53 -12.30 -2.83 4.19
CA PRO A 53 -13.54 -3.28 3.57
C PRO A 53 -13.73 -4.79 3.77
N ASP A 54 -14.98 -5.24 3.85
CA ASP A 54 -15.29 -6.65 4.04
C ASP A 54 -15.26 -7.45 2.73
N SER A 55 -15.25 -6.77 1.58
CA SER A 55 -15.34 -7.42 0.27
C SER A 55 -14.72 -6.59 -0.85
N LEU A 56 -14.51 -7.26 -2.01
CA LEU A 56 -14.13 -6.59 -3.25
C LEU A 56 -15.18 -5.56 -3.69
N GLU A 57 -16.46 -5.85 -3.48
CA GLU A 57 -17.54 -4.93 -3.86
C GLU A 57 -17.45 -3.63 -3.08
N GLU A 58 -17.29 -3.70 -1.76
CA GLU A 58 -17.13 -2.54 -0.90
C GLU A 58 -15.87 -1.75 -1.25
N TRP A 59 -14.72 -2.44 -1.44
CA TRP A 59 -13.47 -1.86 -1.89
C TRP A 59 -13.62 -1.10 -3.21
N SER A 60 -14.37 -1.67 -4.16
CA SER A 60 -14.55 -1.12 -5.50
C SER A 60 -15.44 0.11 -5.53
N LEU A 61 -16.46 0.16 -4.66
CA LEU A 61 -17.43 1.27 -4.62
C LEU A 61 -16.75 2.62 -4.35
N ASP A 62 -15.67 2.61 -3.58
CA ASP A 62 -14.97 3.83 -3.19
C ASP A 62 -13.83 4.22 -4.16
N LEU A 63 -13.41 3.33 -5.08
CA LEU A 63 -12.32 3.61 -5.99
C LEU A 63 -12.67 4.62 -7.09
N GLY A 64 -13.94 4.71 -7.47
CA GLY A 64 -14.34 5.47 -8.66
C GLY A 64 -13.73 4.89 -9.93
N GLU A 65 -14.39 5.00 -11.07
CA GLU A 65 -13.76 4.63 -12.33
C GLU A 65 -12.59 5.57 -12.66
N PRO A 66 -11.46 5.09 -13.21
CA PRO A 66 -11.27 3.87 -14.02
C PRO A 66 -10.17 2.90 -13.52
N LEU A 67 -9.91 2.79 -12.23
CA LEU A 67 -8.82 1.93 -11.76
C LEU A 67 -9.33 0.49 -11.54
N ALA A 68 -8.57 -0.49 -12.02
CA ALA A 68 -8.88 -1.89 -11.77
C ALA A 68 -8.68 -2.18 -10.27
N PRO A 69 -9.72 -2.58 -9.54
CA PRO A 69 -9.64 -2.76 -8.08
C PRO A 69 -8.57 -3.76 -7.64
N GLU A 70 -8.27 -4.75 -8.50
CA GLU A 70 -7.27 -5.78 -8.28
C GLU A 70 -5.83 -5.28 -8.36
N GLU A 71 -5.59 -4.11 -8.94
CA GLU A 71 -4.25 -3.52 -9.09
C GLU A 71 -3.90 -2.54 -7.97
N ILE A 72 -4.86 -2.23 -7.09
CA ILE A 72 -4.68 -1.33 -5.96
C ILE A 72 -4.75 -2.15 -4.68
N TYR A 73 -3.73 -2.05 -3.86
CA TYR A 73 -3.59 -2.82 -2.62
C TYR A 73 -3.86 -2.01 -1.36
N GLY A 74 -3.65 -0.70 -1.44
CA GLY A 74 -3.92 0.26 -0.37
C GLY A 74 -4.06 1.67 -0.93
N ARG A 75 -4.58 2.57 -0.12
CA ARG A 75 -4.68 3.99 -0.45
C ARG A 75 -4.73 4.86 0.80
N THR A 76 -4.13 6.02 0.71
CA THR A 76 -4.24 7.08 1.72
C THR A 76 -5.07 8.21 1.16
N PHE A 77 -6.16 8.58 1.85
CA PHE A 77 -7.05 9.64 1.38
C PHE A 77 -6.41 11.01 1.56
N THR A 78 -6.37 11.76 0.47
CA THR A 78 -5.75 13.08 0.40
C THR A 78 -6.35 14.06 1.43
N GLY A 79 -5.50 14.67 2.29
CA GLY A 79 -5.93 15.66 3.30
C GLY A 79 -6.53 15.04 4.55
N THR A 80 -6.41 13.74 4.69
CA THR A 80 -6.85 13.01 5.87
C THR A 80 -5.75 12.09 6.39
N ASN A 81 -5.96 11.50 7.56
CA ASN A 81 -5.12 10.41 8.07
C ASN A 81 -5.81 9.07 7.90
N VAL A 82 -6.71 8.96 6.93
CA VAL A 82 -7.44 7.73 6.64
C VAL A 82 -6.65 6.92 5.64
N VAL A 83 -6.38 5.68 6.02
CA VAL A 83 -5.74 4.65 5.19
C VAL A 83 -6.73 3.51 5.00
N GLU A 84 -6.85 3.03 3.80
CA GLU A 84 -7.69 1.89 3.50
C GLU A 84 -6.86 0.83 2.79
N PHE A 85 -7.01 -0.42 3.24
CA PHE A 85 -6.34 -1.57 2.63
C PHE A 85 -7.36 -2.45 1.91
N ARG A 86 -6.90 -3.10 0.85
CA ARG A 86 -7.72 -4.07 0.15
C ARG A 86 -8.20 -5.17 1.13
N TRP A 87 -9.44 -5.61 0.96
CA TRP A 87 -10.16 -6.51 1.90
C TRP A 87 -9.38 -7.78 2.27
N ASP A 88 -8.61 -8.35 1.35
CA ASP A 88 -7.86 -9.58 1.53
C ASP A 88 -6.52 -9.39 2.25
N LEU A 89 -6.04 -8.15 2.39
CA LEU A 89 -4.78 -7.85 3.08
C LEU A 89 -4.96 -7.64 4.58
N CYS A 90 -6.10 -7.10 5.01
CA CYS A 90 -6.34 -6.82 6.42
C CYS A 90 -6.21 -8.05 7.34
N PRO A 91 -6.81 -9.22 7.03
CA PRO A 91 -6.64 -10.41 7.85
C PRO A 91 -5.18 -10.90 7.93
N ILE A 92 -4.39 -10.65 6.87
CA ILE A 92 -2.97 -11.00 6.84
C ILE A 92 -2.17 -10.07 7.76
N LEU A 93 -2.49 -8.78 7.77
CA LEU A 93 -1.83 -7.79 8.61
C LEU A 93 -2.19 -7.95 10.09
N ASP A 94 -3.40 -8.40 10.40
CA ASP A 94 -3.83 -8.68 11.77
C ASP A 94 -3.10 -9.87 12.39
N ASP A 95 -2.81 -10.90 11.60
CA ASP A 95 -2.06 -12.08 12.04
C ASP A 95 -1.09 -12.54 10.94
N LEU A 96 -0.03 -11.76 10.76
CA LEU A 96 0.98 -12.03 9.73
C LEU A 96 1.62 -13.42 9.89
N SER A 97 1.88 -13.85 11.12
CA SER A 97 2.56 -15.10 11.42
C SER A 97 1.65 -16.31 11.26
N GLY A 98 0.39 -16.20 11.68
CA GLY A 98 -0.60 -17.30 11.64
C GLY A 98 -1.38 -17.37 10.33
N SER A 99 -1.34 -16.30 9.50
CA SER A 99 -2.01 -16.28 8.22
C SER A 99 -1.57 -17.43 7.30
N SER A 100 -2.52 -18.08 6.62
CA SER A 100 -2.28 -19.10 5.60
C SER A 100 -1.92 -18.54 4.22
N ALA A 101 -1.87 -17.22 4.05
CA ALA A 101 -1.45 -16.59 2.80
C ALA A 101 -0.02 -17.01 2.43
N ASP A 102 0.27 -17.06 1.14
CA ASP A 102 1.63 -17.33 0.65
C ASP A 102 2.60 -16.18 0.98
N ASP A 103 3.89 -16.44 0.86
CA ASP A 103 4.92 -15.47 1.21
C ASP A 103 4.90 -14.22 0.31
N THR A 104 4.48 -14.34 -0.95
CA THR A 104 4.33 -13.20 -1.86
C THR A 104 3.22 -12.26 -1.39
N THR A 105 2.08 -12.82 -1.05
CA THR A 105 0.93 -12.05 -0.57
C THR A 105 1.22 -11.41 0.79
N LYS A 106 1.90 -12.13 1.70
CA LYS A 106 2.37 -11.57 2.98
C LYS A 106 3.34 -10.40 2.79
N ALA A 107 4.31 -10.57 1.89
CA ALA A 107 5.28 -9.51 1.59
C ALA A 107 4.59 -8.28 1.00
N LEU A 108 3.63 -8.48 0.09
CA LEU A 108 2.85 -7.41 -0.49
C LEU A 108 2.03 -6.66 0.56
N ALA A 109 1.36 -7.37 1.48
CA ALA A 109 0.59 -6.74 2.55
C ALA A 109 1.47 -5.84 3.42
N VAL A 110 2.65 -6.33 3.85
CA VAL A 110 3.60 -5.54 4.66
C VAL A 110 4.12 -4.33 3.89
N LEU A 111 4.51 -4.49 2.62
CA LEU A 111 4.96 -3.37 1.79
C LEU A 111 3.89 -2.29 1.65
N THR A 112 2.66 -2.70 1.31
CA THR A 112 1.54 -1.78 1.14
C THR A 112 1.28 -1.01 2.43
N LEU A 113 1.29 -1.69 3.59
CA LEU A 113 1.08 -1.03 4.87
C LEU A 113 2.15 0.04 5.16
N ILE A 114 3.42 -0.27 4.96
CA ILE A 114 4.50 0.69 5.18
C ILE A 114 4.40 1.84 4.18
N HIS A 115 4.11 1.55 2.91
CA HIS A 115 3.93 2.52 1.84
C HIS A 115 2.86 3.57 2.21
N GLU A 116 1.66 3.12 2.55
CA GLU A 116 0.56 4.01 2.93
C GLU A 116 0.87 4.80 4.21
N SER A 117 1.57 4.20 5.16
CA SER A 117 2.00 4.90 6.38
C SER A 117 2.95 6.06 6.07
N TYR A 118 3.79 5.93 5.05
CA TYR A 118 4.65 7.02 4.61
C TYR A 118 3.90 8.17 3.94
N HIS A 119 2.77 7.91 3.28
CA HIS A 119 1.87 8.96 2.80
C HIS A 119 1.24 9.75 3.96
N VAL A 120 0.84 9.08 5.04
CA VAL A 120 0.37 9.75 6.26
C VAL A 120 1.47 10.60 6.88
N ARG A 121 2.68 10.06 7.01
CA ARG A 121 3.83 10.74 7.62
C ARG A 121 4.30 11.96 6.84
N HIS A 122 4.33 11.84 5.52
CA HIS A 122 4.94 12.80 4.62
C HIS A 122 3.96 13.27 3.56
N TRP A 123 3.00 14.06 3.99
CA TRP A 123 2.02 14.64 3.09
C TRP A 123 2.62 15.32 1.86
N SER A 124 3.80 15.94 2.00
CA SER A 124 4.53 16.55 0.87
C SER A 124 5.05 15.53 -0.15
N TRP A 125 5.06 14.23 0.19
CA TRP A 125 5.50 13.16 -0.70
C TRP A 125 4.35 12.46 -1.43
N ARG A 126 3.11 12.89 -1.21
CA ARG A 126 1.91 12.26 -1.78
C ARG A 126 1.94 12.03 -3.30
N LEU A 127 2.80 12.75 -4.03
CA LEU A 127 3.02 12.60 -5.47
C LEU A 127 4.39 11.99 -5.80
N ASN A 128 5.13 11.54 -4.79
CA ASN A 128 6.45 10.94 -4.98
C ASN A 128 6.45 9.47 -4.57
N GLU A 129 5.69 8.68 -5.32
CA GLU A 129 5.53 7.25 -5.13
C GLU A 129 6.88 6.51 -5.07
N ALA A 130 7.83 6.92 -5.93
CA ALA A 130 9.17 6.34 -5.95
C ALA A 130 9.90 6.47 -4.61
N ARG A 131 9.74 7.62 -3.94
CA ARG A 131 10.37 7.87 -2.63
C ARG A 131 9.67 7.09 -1.54
N VAL A 132 8.35 7.03 -1.57
CA VAL A 132 7.55 6.30 -0.60
C VAL A 132 7.85 4.81 -0.70
N GLU A 133 7.83 4.24 -1.90
CA GLU A 133 8.14 2.84 -2.15
C GLU A 133 9.56 2.49 -1.70
N CYS A 134 10.54 3.36 -1.98
CA CYS A 134 11.91 3.16 -1.51
C CYS A 134 12.00 3.12 0.03
N GLN A 135 11.22 3.92 0.74
CA GLN A 135 11.15 3.83 2.19
C GLN A 135 10.44 2.56 2.66
N ALA A 136 9.38 2.15 1.97
CA ALA A 136 8.68 0.91 2.31
C ALA A 136 9.63 -0.30 2.26
N ILE A 137 10.38 -0.46 1.19
CA ILE A 137 11.31 -1.61 1.08
C ILE A 137 12.50 -1.51 2.05
N ARG A 138 13.02 -0.31 2.35
CA ARG A 138 14.07 -0.11 3.35
C ARG A 138 13.65 -0.52 4.75
N HIS A 139 12.39 -0.30 5.09
CA HIS A 139 11.84 -0.59 6.42
C HIS A 139 11.11 -1.91 6.50
N PHE A 140 11.16 -2.72 5.44
CA PHE A 140 10.41 -3.96 5.33
C PHE A 140 10.62 -4.92 6.51
N ARG A 141 11.88 -5.21 6.89
CA ARG A 141 12.18 -6.09 8.02
C ARG A 141 11.61 -5.56 9.34
N VAL A 142 11.75 -4.25 9.56
CA VAL A 142 11.17 -3.61 10.75
C VAL A 142 9.65 -3.73 10.72
N GLY A 143 9.02 -3.56 9.56
CA GLY A 143 7.58 -3.72 9.39
C GLY A 143 7.09 -5.11 9.80
N VAL A 144 7.75 -6.16 9.32
CA VAL A 144 7.43 -7.54 9.71
C VAL A 144 7.53 -7.72 11.23
N GLN A 145 8.58 -7.18 11.85
CA GLN A 145 8.79 -7.32 13.31
C GLN A 145 7.77 -6.54 14.14
N VAL A 146 7.37 -5.35 13.71
CA VAL A 146 6.34 -4.55 14.38
C VAL A 146 4.98 -5.25 14.32
N LEU A 147 4.69 -5.95 13.22
CA LEU A 147 3.51 -6.83 13.08
C LEU A 147 3.64 -8.16 13.86
N GLY A 148 4.61 -8.27 14.77
CA GLY A 148 4.80 -9.49 15.59
C GLY A 148 5.49 -10.64 14.87
N GLY A 149 5.96 -10.44 13.63
CA GLY A 149 6.73 -11.43 12.90
C GLY A 149 8.15 -11.57 13.44
N SER A 150 8.73 -12.78 13.32
CA SER A 150 10.12 -13.03 13.70
C SER A 150 11.11 -12.44 12.68
N GLN A 151 12.37 -12.25 13.08
CA GLN A 151 13.46 -11.92 12.16
C GLN A 151 13.57 -12.96 11.02
N GLN A 152 13.40 -14.24 11.35
CA GLN A 152 13.43 -15.30 10.35
C GLN A 152 12.29 -15.15 9.32
N LEU A 153 11.09 -14.75 9.75
CA LEU A 153 9.99 -14.45 8.85
C LEU A 153 10.33 -13.25 7.96
N ALA A 154 10.89 -12.18 8.54
CA ALA A 154 11.28 -11.00 7.80
C ALA A 154 12.33 -11.31 6.71
N ASP A 155 13.34 -12.11 7.04
CA ASP A 155 14.37 -12.52 6.09
C ASP A 155 13.82 -13.45 4.99
N ARG A 156 12.82 -14.28 5.31
CA ARG A 156 12.13 -15.14 4.35
C ARG A 156 11.26 -14.34 3.38
N LEU A 157 10.55 -13.32 3.88
CA LEU A 157 9.63 -12.52 3.07
C LEU A 157 10.34 -11.45 2.23
N LEU A 158 11.49 -10.94 2.65
CA LEU A 158 12.18 -9.84 1.98
C LEU A 158 12.45 -10.09 0.48
N PRO A 159 12.88 -11.28 0.02
CA PRO A 159 13.10 -11.54 -1.40
C PRO A 159 11.85 -11.28 -2.26
N PHE A 160 10.67 -11.64 -1.77
CA PHE A 160 9.40 -11.41 -2.46
C PHE A 160 9.05 -9.91 -2.51
N GLY A 161 9.31 -9.18 -1.42
CA GLY A 161 9.15 -7.73 -1.40
C GLY A 161 10.08 -7.02 -2.39
N LEU A 162 11.34 -7.45 -2.50
CA LEU A 162 12.30 -6.94 -3.48
C LEU A 162 11.88 -7.24 -4.92
N GLU A 163 11.42 -8.46 -5.19
CA GLU A 163 10.94 -8.82 -6.52
C GLU A 163 9.73 -7.96 -6.93
N TRP A 164 8.81 -7.72 -6.01
CA TRP A 164 7.68 -6.82 -6.22
C TRP A 164 8.15 -5.39 -6.53
N HIS A 165 9.03 -4.84 -5.70
CA HIS A 165 9.62 -3.52 -5.90
C HIS A 165 10.29 -3.38 -7.26
N ASP A 166 11.12 -4.35 -7.65
CA ASP A 166 11.82 -4.36 -8.93
C ASP A 166 10.86 -4.45 -10.13
N ARG A 167 9.75 -5.18 -9.97
CA ARG A 167 8.70 -5.27 -11.01
C ARG A 167 8.02 -3.91 -11.20
N ILE A 168 7.58 -3.27 -10.13
CA ILE A 168 6.97 -1.94 -10.19
C ILE A 168 7.94 -0.92 -10.79
N ALA A 169 9.21 -0.94 -10.38
CA ALA A 169 10.23 -0.03 -10.90
C ALA A 169 10.46 -0.18 -12.40
N ARG A 170 10.28 -1.39 -12.97
CA ARG A 170 10.36 -1.62 -14.41
C ARG A 170 9.11 -1.15 -15.16
N ASP A 171 7.94 -1.39 -14.57
CA ASP A 171 6.66 -1.15 -15.22
C ASP A 171 6.25 0.33 -15.15
N ARG A 172 6.75 1.04 -14.15
CA ARG A 172 6.40 2.44 -13.87
C ARG A 172 7.66 3.31 -13.82
N ALA A 173 7.91 4.05 -14.89
CA ALA A 173 9.13 4.87 -15.06
C ALA A 173 9.36 5.94 -13.97
N TYR A 174 8.37 6.20 -13.12
CA TYR A 174 8.50 7.15 -12.01
C TYR A 174 8.99 6.52 -10.70
N TYR A 175 9.13 5.18 -10.65
CA TYR A 175 9.75 4.50 -9.52
C TYR A 175 11.28 4.50 -9.64
N LEU A 176 11.96 4.67 -8.51
CA LEU A 176 13.43 4.66 -8.50
C LEU A 176 13.94 3.20 -8.56
N ALA A 177 14.56 2.84 -9.67
CA ALA A 177 15.21 1.54 -9.83
C ALA A 177 16.41 1.33 -8.87
N SER A 178 16.91 2.38 -8.22
CA SER A 178 18.09 2.36 -7.36
C SER A 178 17.76 2.68 -5.90
N CYS A 179 16.81 1.95 -5.31
CA CYS A 179 16.63 2.02 -3.88
C CYS A 179 17.71 1.18 -3.19
N GLU A 180 18.65 1.82 -2.50
CA GLU A 180 19.61 1.09 -1.66
C GLU A 180 18.89 0.48 -0.47
N VAL A 181 18.68 -0.83 -0.52
CA VAL A 181 18.08 -1.60 0.58
C VAL A 181 19.20 -2.10 1.47
N PRO A 182 19.18 -1.83 2.79
CA PRO A 182 20.13 -2.40 3.72
C PRO A 182 20.06 -3.94 3.70
N ARG A 183 21.17 -4.58 3.38
CA ARG A 183 21.32 -6.04 3.35
C ARG A 183 21.42 -6.63 4.74
#